data_1435bc8cec0d8b074a36de068128078d
#
_entry.id   1435bc8cec0d8b074a36de068128078d
#
_cell.length_a   1.000
_cell.length_b   1.000
_cell.length_c   1.000
_cell.angle_alpha   90.00
_cell.angle_beta   90.00
_cell.angle_gamma   90.00
#
_symmetry.space_group_name_H-M   'P 1'
#
loop_
_entity.id
_entity.type
_entity.pdbx_description
1 polymer ?
#
loop_
_entity_poly.entity_id
_entity_poly.type
_entity_poly.pdbx_seq_one_letter_code
_entity_poly.pdbx_strand_id
1 'polypeptide(L)'
;MWTYNKMLQYPINIKNRNPQMAKVIISQYGGPDGELGAALRYLSQRFAMPSQIAKATLNDIGTEELAHLEMVGTLVHQLTEGVCPEELKKAGLGPYYTDHGVDVYPQSAAGVPFDANCLACKGDVIANLQEDLAAEQKARATYEKLIDLCADDKDVVDVLRYLRQREVVHFQRFGEALRDVQDLSLIHISEPTRLLSI
;
A
#
# COMPACT_ATOMS: atom_id res chain seq x y z
N MET A 1 9.73 -23.18 4.14
CA MET A 1 10.17 -22.96 2.74
C MET A 1 9.57 -21.65 2.28
N TRP A 2 10.37 -20.73 1.77
CA TRP A 2 9.85 -19.49 1.20
C TRP A 2 9.32 -19.74 -0.20
N THR A 3 8.14 -19.23 -0.52
CA THR A 3 7.51 -19.40 -1.84
C THR A 3 7.07 -18.04 -2.35
N TYR A 4 7.42 -17.70 -3.58
CA TYR A 4 6.98 -16.52 -4.29
C TYR A 4 6.13 -16.93 -5.49
N ASN A 5 4.90 -16.43 -5.54
CA ASN A 5 4.01 -16.65 -6.68
C ASN A 5 4.16 -15.49 -7.66
N LYS A 6 4.59 -15.79 -8.90
CA LYS A 6 4.81 -14.78 -9.95
C LYS A 6 3.54 -14.38 -10.71
N MET A 7 2.39 -14.82 -10.26
CA MET A 7 1.12 -14.39 -10.83
C MET A 7 0.65 -13.10 -10.15
N LEU A 8 0.27 -12.11 -10.94
CA LEU A 8 -0.41 -10.93 -10.42
C LEU A 8 -1.74 -11.34 -9.76
N GLN A 9 -2.08 -10.71 -8.65
CA GLN A 9 -3.31 -10.98 -7.91
C GLN A 9 -4.58 -10.66 -8.73
N TYR A 10 -4.47 -9.68 -9.63
CA TYR A 10 -5.46 -9.33 -10.64
C TYR A 10 -4.76 -9.18 -12.00
N PRO A 11 -5.33 -9.69 -13.11
CA PRO A 11 -4.69 -9.60 -14.42
C PRO A 11 -4.64 -8.14 -14.91
N ILE A 12 -3.49 -7.73 -15.44
CA ILE A 12 -3.27 -6.39 -15.97
C ILE A 12 -2.84 -6.49 -17.43
N ASN A 13 -3.62 -5.85 -18.30
CA ASN A 13 -3.35 -5.81 -19.74
C ASN A 13 -3.84 -4.47 -20.30
N ILE A 14 -2.99 -3.46 -20.24
CA ILE A 14 -3.29 -2.10 -20.69
C ILE A 14 -3.03 -2.00 -22.19
N LYS A 15 -4.06 -1.64 -22.95
CA LYS A 15 -3.97 -1.57 -24.41
C LYS A 15 -3.43 -0.23 -24.91
N ASN A 16 -3.71 0.84 -24.17
CA ASN A 16 -3.38 2.19 -24.57
C ASN A 16 -2.29 2.78 -23.66
N ARG A 17 -1.19 3.19 -24.25
CA ARG A 17 -0.13 3.91 -23.52
C ARG A 17 -0.63 5.27 -23.10
N ASN A 18 -0.37 5.65 -21.87
CA ASN A 18 -0.73 6.96 -21.34
C ASN A 18 0.23 7.38 -20.21
N PRO A 19 1.34 8.06 -20.54
CA PRO A 19 2.31 8.48 -19.55
C PRO A 19 1.76 9.52 -18.55
N GLN A 20 0.67 10.24 -18.89
CA GLN A 20 0.03 11.16 -17.95
C GLN A 20 -0.69 10.39 -16.84
N MET A 21 -1.37 9.27 -17.15
CA MET A 21 -1.94 8.39 -16.14
C MET A 21 -0.84 7.73 -15.30
N ALA A 22 0.22 7.22 -15.91
CA ALA A 22 1.35 6.65 -15.20
C ALA A 22 1.93 7.62 -14.15
N LYS A 23 2.05 8.90 -14.50
CA LYS A 23 2.57 9.94 -13.61
C LYS A 23 1.75 10.11 -12.34
N VAL A 24 0.43 9.99 -12.39
CA VAL A 24 -0.41 10.12 -11.19
C VAL A 24 -0.51 8.81 -10.43
N ILE A 25 -0.55 7.67 -11.12
CA ILE A 25 -0.65 6.32 -10.53
C ILE A 25 0.60 5.98 -9.72
N ILE A 26 1.78 6.47 -10.09
CA ILE A 26 3.04 6.18 -9.39
C ILE A 26 3.01 6.60 -7.90
N SER A 27 2.11 7.49 -7.49
CA SER A 27 1.89 7.82 -6.08
C SER A 27 1.49 6.60 -5.25
N GLN A 28 0.76 5.65 -5.81
CA GLN A 28 0.42 4.41 -5.13
C GLN A 28 1.58 3.40 -5.15
N TYR A 29 2.61 3.61 -5.97
CA TYR A 29 3.83 2.81 -5.92
C TYR A 29 4.74 3.25 -4.77
N GLY A 30 5.15 4.52 -4.75
CA GLY A 30 6.20 5.02 -3.85
C GLY A 30 5.85 6.33 -3.13
N GLY A 31 4.60 6.78 -3.19
CA GLY A 31 4.15 7.90 -2.37
C GLY A 31 4.03 7.53 -0.88
N PRO A 32 3.82 8.51 0.02
CA PRO A 32 3.80 8.28 1.47
C PRO A 32 2.67 7.36 1.94
N ASP A 33 1.59 7.30 1.19
CA ASP A 33 0.42 6.44 1.46
C ASP A 33 0.26 5.36 0.37
N GLY A 34 1.35 5.04 -0.36
CA GLY A 34 1.37 4.01 -1.39
C GLY A 34 1.75 2.63 -0.86
N GLU A 35 1.68 1.62 -1.74
CA GLU A 35 1.82 0.20 -1.40
C GLU A 35 3.18 -0.16 -0.78
N LEU A 36 4.27 0.49 -1.22
CA LEU A 36 5.59 0.26 -0.60
C LEU A 36 5.59 0.67 0.88
N GLY A 37 5.02 1.82 1.19
CA GLY A 37 4.90 2.32 2.55
C GLY A 37 4.00 1.43 3.40
N ALA A 38 2.85 1.01 2.87
CA ALA A 38 1.91 0.11 3.52
C ALA A 38 2.57 -1.23 3.87
N ALA A 39 3.18 -1.90 2.90
CA ALA A 39 3.86 -3.17 3.09
C ALA A 39 4.94 -3.10 4.20
N LEU A 40 5.84 -2.13 4.12
CA LEU A 40 6.93 -1.98 5.09
C LEU A 40 6.41 -1.63 6.50
N ARG A 41 5.38 -0.80 6.61
CA ARG A 41 4.72 -0.44 7.86
C ARG A 41 4.16 -1.67 8.55
N TYR A 42 3.28 -2.42 7.90
CA TYR A 42 2.58 -3.56 8.49
C TYR A 42 3.55 -4.71 8.81
N LEU A 43 4.48 -5.01 7.91
CA LEU A 43 5.49 -6.05 8.12
C LEU A 43 6.47 -5.72 9.26
N SER A 44 6.73 -4.44 9.55
CA SER A 44 7.56 -4.06 10.71
C SER A 44 6.75 -4.08 12.01
N GLN A 45 5.51 -3.63 11.99
CA GLN A 45 4.66 -3.56 13.19
C GLN A 45 4.24 -4.95 13.70
N ARG A 46 4.13 -5.96 12.81
CA ARG A 46 3.72 -7.33 13.18
C ARG A 46 4.54 -7.94 14.31
N PHE A 47 5.82 -7.56 14.44
CA PHE A 47 6.70 -8.11 15.48
C PHE A 47 6.32 -7.68 16.90
N ALA A 48 5.63 -6.55 17.05
CA ALA A 48 5.17 -6.03 18.33
C ALA A 48 3.75 -6.51 18.70
N MET A 49 3.03 -7.18 17.81
CA MET A 49 1.64 -7.60 18.06
C MET A 49 1.55 -8.66 19.16
N PRO A 50 0.69 -8.47 20.18
CA PRO A 50 0.60 -9.35 21.35
C PRO A 50 -0.14 -10.66 21.07
N SER A 51 -1.11 -10.65 20.13
CA SER A 51 -1.88 -11.84 19.78
C SER A 51 -1.41 -12.48 18.48
N GLN A 52 -1.68 -13.80 18.35
CA GLN A 52 -1.40 -14.51 17.10
C GLN A 52 -2.34 -14.05 15.97
N ILE A 53 -3.57 -13.65 16.30
CA ILE A 53 -4.56 -13.14 15.34
C ILE A 53 -4.05 -11.82 14.77
N ALA A 54 -3.73 -10.83 15.61
CA ALA A 54 -3.21 -9.54 15.16
C ALA A 54 -1.90 -9.69 14.36
N LYS A 55 -0.98 -10.55 14.85
CA LYS A 55 0.27 -10.85 14.13
C LYS A 55 0.04 -11.44 12.75
N ALA A 56 -0.87 -12.41 12.64
CA ALA A 56 -1.22 -13.04 11.37
C ALA A 56 -1.90 -12.04 10.42
N THR A 57 -2.79 -11.19 10.92
CA THR A 57 -3.46 -10.15 10.15
C THR A 57 -2.45 -9.18 9.52
N LEU A 58 -1.52 -8.63 10.31
CA LEU A 58 -0.51 -7.71 9.79
C LEU A 58 0.46 -8.39 8.82
N ASN A 59 0.79 -9.66 9.07
CA ASN A 59 1.63 -10.42 8.15
C ASN A 59 0.94 -10.66 6.81
N ASP A 60 -0.32 -11.04 6.85
CA ASP A 60 -1.12 -11.38 5.68
C ASP A 60 -1.37 -10.12 4.81
N ILE A 61 -1.85 -9.05 5.43
CA ILE A 61 -2.06 -7.78 4.74
C ILE A 61 -0.72 -7.22 4.22
N GLY A 62 0.31 -7.15 5.05
CA GLY A 62 1.60 -6.59 4.63
C GLY A 62 2.27 -7.35 3.48
N THR A 63 2.05 -8.66 3.36
CA THR A 63 2.51 -9.43 2.19
C THR A 63 1.59 -9.24 0.98
N GLU A 64 0.31 -8.99 1.18
CA GLU A 64 -0.62 -8.62 0.10
C GLU A 64 -0.25 -7.25 -0.50
N GLU A 65 0.18 -6.28 0.32
CA GLU A 65 0.64 -4.97 -0.18
C GLU A 65 1.88 -5.07 -1.08
N LEU A 66 2.73 -6.08 -0.89
CA LEU A 66 3.81 -6.36 -1.85
C LEU A 66 3.27 -6.81 -3.22
N ALA A 67 2.16 -7.56 -3.24
CA ALA A 67 1.50 -7.92 -4.49
C ALA A 67 0.81 -6.72 -5.14
N HIS A 68 0.21 -5.83 -4.35
CA HIS A 68 -0.36 -4.56 -4.83
C HIS A 68 0.73 -3.64 -5.40
N LEU A 69 1.87 -3.54 -4.73
CA LEU A 69 3.05 -2.83 -5.24
C LEU A 69 3.44 -3.31 -6.65
N GLU A 70 3.50 -4.64 -6.86
CA GLU A 70 3.79 -5.24 -8.16
C GLU A 70 2.71 -4.88 -9.20
N MET A 71 1.44 -4.85 -8.80
CA MET A 71 0.34 -4.45 -9.68
C MET A 71 0.43 -2.98 -10.10
N VAL A 72 0.69 -2.08 -9.17
CA VAL A 72 0.87 -0.65 -9.47
C VAL A 72 2.11 -0.44 -10.36
N GLY A 73 3.21 -1.13 -10.06
CA GLY A 73 4.40 -1.11 -10.90
C GLY A 73 4.13 -1.58 -12.34
N THR A 74 3.34 -2.65 -12.48
CA THR A 74 2.91 -3.17 -13.79
C THR A 74 2.05 -2.16 -14.56
N LEU A 75 1.12 -1.47 -13.88
CA LEU A 75 0.33 -0.39 -14.49
C LEU A 75 1.23 0.73 -15.03
N VAL A 76 2.14 1.24 -14.21
CA VAL A 76 3.08 2.31 -14.60
C VAL A 76 3.93 1.87 -15.77
N HIS A 77 4.47 0.64 -15.74
CA HIS A 77 5.27 0.07 -16.82
C HIS A 77 4.47 0.00 -18.13
N GLN A 78 3.30 -0.65 -18.13
CA GLN A 78 2.51 -0.83 -19.36
C GLN A 78 2.00 0.50 -19.94
N LEU A 79 1.73 1.49 -19.11
CA LEU A 79 1.33 2.83 -19.54
C LEU A 79 2.48 3.64 -20.18
N THR A 80 3.75 3.28 -19.90
CA THR A 80 4.93 4.00 -20.37
C THR A 80 5.81 3.20 -21.32
N GLU A 81 5.58 1.90 -21.48
CA GLU A 81 6.39 1.02 -22.31
C GLU A 81 6.46 1.50 -23.78
N GLY A 82 7.66 1.74 -24.26
CA GLY A 82 7.92 2.17 -25.65
C GLY A 82 7.40 3.58 -25.99
N VAL A 83 7.06 4.39 -24.99
CA VAL A 83 6.74 5.81 -25.18
C VAL A 83 8.02 6.58 -25.49
N CYS A 84 8.00 7.48 -26.49
CA CYS A 84 9.19 8.24 -26.85
C CYS A 84 9.50 9.38 -25.84
N PRO A 85 10.76 9.85 -25.74
CA PRO A 85 11.15 10.88 -24.79
C PRO A 85 10.33 12.19 -24.91
N GLU A 86 9.91 12.56 -26.11
CA GLU A 86 9.09 13.76 -26.36
C GLU A 86 7.70 13.64 -25.71
N GLU A 87 7.09 12.46 -25.76
CA GLU A 87 5.79 12.20 -25.13
C GLU A 87 5.90 12.15 -23.61
N LEU A 88 6.97 11.52 -23.07
CA LEU A 88 7.30 11.55 -21.66
C LEU A 88 7.48 12.99 -21.15
N LYS A 89 8.20 13.82 -21.91
CA LYS A 89 8.37 15.23 -21.58
C LYS A 89 7.05 15.99 -21.57
N LYS A 90 6.17 15.78 -22.56
CA LYS A 90 4.82 16.39 -22.60
C LYS A 90 3.95 15.97 -21.42
N ALA A 91 4.07 14.72 -20.97
CA ALA A 91 3.39 14.22 -19.77
C ALA A 91 3.98 14.75 -18.46
N GLY A 92 5.10 15.50 -18.51
CA GLY A 92 5.79 16.02 -17.33
C GLY A 92 6.64 14.95 -16.61
N LEU A 93 7.00 13.87 -17.31
CA LEU A 93 7.90 12.82 -16.84
C LEU A 93 9.35 13.03 -17.33
N GLY A 94 9.67 14.18 -17.93
CA GLY A 94 11.03 14.47 -18.39
C GLY A 94 12.11 14.35 -17.30
N PRO A 95 11.95 14.98 -16.13
CA PRO A 95 12.88 14.81 -15.00
C PRO A 95 13.00 13.35 -14.54
N TYR A 96 11.87 12.66 -14.40
CA TYR A 96 11.85 11.26 -14.06
C TYR A 96 12.66 10.40 -15.03
N TYR A 97 12.45 10.60 -16.33
CA TYR A 97 13.16 9.87 -17.38
C TYR A 97 14.67 10.15 -17.37
N THR A 98 15.08 11.39 -17.04
CA THR A 98 16.49 11.74 -16.91
C THR A 98 17.19 10.94 -15.81
N ASP A 99 16.52 10.76 -14.67
CA ASP A 99 17.14 10.14 -13.51
C ASP A 99 16.95 8.61 -13.47
N HIS A 100 15.83 8.12 -14.02
CA HIS A 100 15.42 6.72 -13.85
C HIS A 100 15.15 5.99 -15.17
N GLY A 101 15.14 6.67 -16.32
CA GLY A 101 14.87 6.06 -17.62
C GLY A 101 13.48 5.42 -17.64
N VAL A 102 13.43 4.10 -17.90
CA VAL A 102 12.21 3.29 -17.97
C VAL A 102 11.98 2.42 -16.72
N ASP A 103 12.82 2.55 -15.71
CA ASP A 103 12.63 1.85 -14.44
C ASP A 103 11.40 2.42 -13.70
N VAL A 104 10.75 1.58 -12.90
CA VAL A 104 9.68 2.04 -12.01
C VAL A 104 10.30 2.40 -10.67
N TYR A 105 10.65 3.67 -10.51
CA TYR A 105 11.30 4.18 -9.30
C TYR A 105 10.26 4.62 -8.26
N PRO A 106 10.43 4.25 -6.97
CA PRO A 106 9.46 4.57 -5.93
C PRO A 106 9.49 6.06 -5.56
N GLN A 107 8.51 6.79 -6.07
CA GLN A 107 8.26 8.20 -5.77
C GLN A 107 6.77 8.53 -5.81
N SER A 108 6.42 9.72 -5.31
CA SER A 108 5.08 10.28 -5.48
C SER A 108 4.87 10.87 -6.88
N ALA A 109 3.64 11.19 -7.26
CA ALA A 109 3.31 11.93 -8.49
C ALA A 109 3.99 13.32 -8.57
N ALA A 110 4.33 13.90 -7.43
CA ALA A 110 5.06 15.16 -7.33
C ALA A 110 6.59 15.00 -7.50
N GLY A 111 7.08 13.77 -7.68
CA GLY A 111 8.51 13.49 -7.84
C GLY A 111 9.29 13.41 -6.53
N VAL A 112 8.61 13.32 -5.39
CA VAL A 112 9.28 13.12 -4.10
C VAL A 112 9.60 11.65 -3.94
N PRO A 113 10.88 11.26 -3.80
CA PRO A 113 11.28 9.87 -3.57
C PRO A 113 10.63 9.29 -2.31
N PHE A 114 10.44 7.97 -2.29
CA PHE A 114 9.96 7.29 -1.10
C PHE A 114 10.90 7.55 0.08
N ASP A 115 10.31 7.91 1.21
CA ASP A 115 11.03 8.17 2.45
C ASP A 115 10.43 7.32 3.59
N ALA A 116 11.28 6.50 4.22
CA ALA A 116 10.87 5.66 5.34
C ALA A 116 10.38 6.46 6.57
N ASN A 117 10.64 7.75 6.64
CA ASN A 117 10.08 8.62 7.68
C ASN A 117 8.54 8.71 7.67
N CYS A 118 7.90 8.35 6.55
CA CYS A 118 6.43 8.26 6.48
C CYS A 118 5.85 7.02 7.19
N LEU A 119 6.69 6.06 7.60
CA LEU A 119 6.24 4.84 8.28
C LEU A 119 5.92 5.14 9.74
N ALA A 120 4.65 5.00 10.11
CA ALA A 120 4.16 5.26 11.47
C ALA A 120 4.33 4.02 12.36
N CYS A 121 5.56 3.70 12.76
CA CYS A 121 5.89 2.56 13.63
C CYS A 121 6.38 3.08 14.99
N LYS A 122 5.53 3.01 16.01
CA LYS A 122 5.81 3.53 17.36
C LYS A 122 6.12 2.44 18.40
N GLY A 123 5.90 1.16 18.07
CA GLY A 123 6.01 0.06 19.03
C GLY A 123 4.81 -0.03 19.99
N ASP A 124 3.92 0.95 20.01
CA ASP A 124 2.64 0.88 20.70
C ASP A 124 1.60 0.27 19.74
N VAL A 125 1.02 -0.87 20.13
CA VAL A 125 0.17 -1.66 19.25
C VAL A 125 -1.17 -1.00 18.93
N ILE A 126 -1.72 -0.24 19.89
CA ILE A 126 -2.98 0.49 19.67
C ILE A 126 -2.74 1.67 18.72
N ALA A 127 -1.67 2.46 18.97
CA ALA A 127 -1.30 3.57 18.09
C ALA A 127 -1.00 3.09 16.67
N ASN A 128 -0.27 1.97 16.52
CA ASN A 128 0.04 1.38 15.22
C ASN A 128 -1.22 0.97 14.47
N LEU A 129 -2.13 0.21 15.08
CA LEU A 129 -3.37 -0.25 14.45
C LEU A 129 -4.33 0.90 14.10
N GLN A 130 -4.37 1.97 14.91
CA GLN A 130 -5.14 3.19 14.57
C GLN A 130 -4.56 3.88 13.33
N GLU A 131 -3.24 3.96 13.22
CA GLU A 131 -2.58 4.52 12.05
C GLU A 131 -2.75 3.64 10.81
N ASP A 132 -2.74 2.30 10.97
CA ASP A 132 -3.01 1.36 9.87
C ASP A 132 -4.41 1.55 9.31
N LEU A 133 -5.43 1.70 10.17
CA LEU A 133 -6.79 2.05 9.75
C LEU A 133 -6.83 3.38 8.97
N ALA A 134 -6.10 4.39 9.44
CA ALA A 134 -6.01 5.67 8.76
C ALA A 134 -5.25 5.54 7.43
N ALA A 135 -4.20 4.72 7.36
CA ALA A 135 -3.44 4.46 6.14
C ALA A 135 -4.31 3.84 5.04
N GLU A 136 -5.09 2.80 5.36
CA GLU A 136 -6.03 2.17 4.43
C GLU A 136 -7.07 3.18 3.89
N GLN A 137 -7.58 4.06 4.74
CA GLN A 137 -8.54 5.08 4.30
C GLN A 137 -7.88 6.15 3.41
N LYS A 138 -6.61 6.50 3.65
CA LYS A 138 -5.86 7.41 2.79
C LYS A 138 -5.60 6.78 1.41
N ALA A 139 -5.17 5.51 1.38
CA ALA A 139 -4.96 4.75 0.15
C ALA A 139 -6.27 4.62 -0.63
N ARG A 140 -7.38 4.20 0.01
CA ARG A 140 -8.70 4.13 -0.59
C ARG A 140 -9.12 5.46 -1.24
N ALA A 141 -8.95 6.57 -0.51
CA ALA A 141 -9.30 7.90 -1.01
C ALA A 141 -8.42 8.33 -2.20
N THR A 142 -7.16 7.88 -2.22
CA THR A 142 -6.26 8.13 -3.35
C THR A 142 -6.69 7.32 -4.57
N TYR A 143 -7.04 6.04 -4.40
CA TYR A 143 -7.57 5.21 -5.49
C TYR A 143 -8.86 5.79 -6.09
N GLU A 144 -9.77 6.34 -5.30
CA GLU A 144 -10.98 6.99 -5.80
C GLU A 144 -10.64 8.19 -6.71
N LYS A 145 -9.69 9.04 -6.30
CA LYS A 145 -9.22 10.15 -7.14
C LYS A 145 -8.54 9.67 -8.43
N LEU A 146 -7.76 8.59 -8.36
CA LEU A 146 -7.13 8.00 -9.54
C LEU A 146 -8.17 7.42 -10.50
N ILE A 147 -9.22 6.76 -9.99
CA ILE A 147 -10.34 6.27 -10.80
C ILE A 147 -11.01 7.41 -11.55
N ASP A 148 -11.23 8.55 -10.89
CA ASP A 148 -11.81 9.74 -11.53
C ASP A 148 -10.90 10.33 -12.61
N LEU A 149 -9.58 10.41 -12.34
CA LEU A 149 -8.59 10.93 -13.28
C LEU A 149 -8.33 10.01 -14.48
N CYS A 150 -8.55 8.71 -14.32
CA CYS A 150 -8.33 7.70 -15.36
C CYS A 150 -9.62 7.17 -15.99
N ALA A 151 -10.74 7.87 -15.81
CA ALA A 151 -12.08 7.40 -16.14
C ALA A 151 -12.28 7.05 -17.63
N ASP A 152 -11.45 7.58 -18.52
CA ASP A 152 -11.46 7.34 -19.96
C ASP A 152 -10.75 6.03 -20.39
N ASP A 153 -10.01 5.36 -19.49
CA ASP A 153 -9.38 4.07 -19.77
C ASP A 153 -9.91 2.96 -18.85
N LYS A 154 -10.80 2.14 -19.39
CA LYS A 154 -11.43 1.05 -18.65
C LYS A 154 -10.44 0.01 -18.16
N ASP A 155 -9.39 -0.29 -18.93
CA ASP A 155 -8.41 -1.32 -18.57
C ASP A 155 -7.64 -0.87 -17.29
N VAL A 156 -7.34 0.42 -17.16
CA VAL A 156 -6.74 1.03 -15.97
C VAL A 156 -7.72 1.07 -14.80
N VAL A 157 -8.93 1.58 -15.05
CA VAL A 157 -9.98 1.76 -14.02
C VAL A 157 -10.36 0.44 -13.36
N ASP A 158 -10.43 -0.66 -14.10
CA ASP A 158 -10.80 -1.97 -13.54
C ASP A 158 -9.74 -2.46 -12.53
N VAL A 159 -8.45 -2.24 -12.80
CA VAL A 159 -7.37 -2.56 -11.85
C VAL A 159 -7.43 -1.66 -10.61
N LEU A 160 -7.58 -0.35 -10.80
CA LEU A 160 -7.68 0.61 -9.69
C LEU A 160 -8.89 0.31 -8.78
N ARG A 161 -10.03 -0.12 -9.36
CA ARG A 161 -11.21 -0.54 -8.60
C ARG A 161 -10.96 -1.80 -7.79
N TYR A 162 -10.22 -2.75 -8.34
CA TYR A 162 -9.81 -3.94 -7.59
C TYR A 162 -8.98 -3.53 -6.38
N LEU A 163 -7.89 -2.79 -6.58
CA LEU A 163 -7.03 -2.30 -5.49
C LEU A 163 -7.84 -1.53 -4.44
N ARG A 164 -8.66 -0.57 -4.86
CA ARG A 164 -9.53 0.19 -3.95
C ARG A 164 -10.44 -0.70 -3.09
N GLN A 165 -10.93 -1.82 -3.63
CA GLN A 165 -11.73 -2.76 -2.85
C GLN A 165 -10.91 -3.51 -1.80
N ARG A 166 -9.62 -3.76 -2.07
CA ARG A 166 -8.73 -4.40 -1.09
C ARG A 166 -8.50 -3.49 0.12
N GLU A 167 -8.34 -2.19 -0.08
CA GLU A 167 -8.22 -1.22 1.02
C GLU A 167 -9.40 -1.29 2.00
N VAL A 168 -10.62 -1.51 1.49
CA VAL A 168 -11.81 -1.67 2.35
C VAL A 168 -11.73 -2.96 3.17
N VAL A 169 -11.28 -4.04 2.58
CA VAL A 169 -11.10 -5.32 3.28
C VAL A 169 -10.00 -5.23 4.33
N HIS A 170 -8.86 -4.61 4.01
CA HIS A 170 -7.76 -4.39 4.94
C HIS A 170 -8.20 -3.53 6.13
N PHE A 171 -8.90 -2.42 5.86
CA PHE A 171 -9.48 -1.59 6.91
C PHE A 171 -10.36 -2.39 7.89
N GLN A 172 -11.24 -3.25 7.38
CA GLN A 172 -12.09 -4.09 8.22
C GLN A 172 -11.27 -5.06 9.08
N ARG A 173 -10.28 -5.72 8.47
CA ARG A 173 -9.40 -6.67 9.17
C ARG A 173 -8.53 -5.99 10.23
N PHE A 174 -8.02 -4.79 9.97
CA PHE A 174 -7.32 -4.00 11.00
C PHE A 174 -8.25 -3.57 12.14
N GLY A 175 -9.52 -3.25 11.83
CA GLY A 175 -10.52 -2.97 12.86
C GLY A 175 -10.81 -4.18 13.77
N GLU A 176 -10.83 -5.37 13.21
CA GLU A 176 -10.96 -6.63 13.97
C GLU A 176 -9.71 -6.90 14.82
N ALA A 177 -8.51 -6.70 14.27
CA ALA A 177 -7.26 -6.85 15.00
C ALA A 177 -7.13 -5.83 16.14
N LEU A 178 -7.57 -4.59 15.93
CA LEU A 178 -7.59 -3.56 16.97
C LEU A 178 -8.50 -3.96 18.14
N ARG A 179 -9.68 -4.45 17.84
CA ARG A 179 -10.60 -4.92 18.87
C ARG A 179 -10.02 -6.11 19.65
N ASP A 180 -9.44 -7.09 18.96
CA ASP A 180 -8.76 -8.24 19.59
C ASP A 180 -7.67 -7.78 20.59
N VAL A 181 -6.84 -6.82 20.19
CA VAL A 181 -5.78 -6.26 21.05
C VAL A 181 -6.36 -5.47 22.22
N GLN A 182 -7.44 -4.71 22.02
CA GLN A 182 -8.11 -3.96 23.08
C GLN A 182 -8.75 -4.91 24.11
N ASP A 183 -9.39 -5.97 23.67
CA ASP A 183 -10.00 -6.98 24.56
C ASP A 183 -8.94 -7.67 25.40
N LEU A 184 -7.78 -8.01 24.85
CA LEU A 184 -6.63 -8.54 25.60
C LEU A 184 -6.15 -7.56 26.68
N SER A 185 -6.08 -6.27 26.37
CA SER A 185 -5.67 -5.23 27.33
C SER A 185 -6.64 -5.13 28.51
N LEU A 186 -7.94 -5.22 28.23
CA LEU A 186 -8.98 -5.19 29.27
C LEU A 186 -8.94 -6.41 30.19
N ILE A 187 -8.63 -7.59 29.65
CA ILE A 187 -8.47 -8.81 30.44
C ILE A 187 -7.28 -8.66 31.42
N HIS A 188 -6.16 -8.09 30.96
CA HIS A 188 -4.98 -7.85 31.82
C HIS A 188 -5.20 -6.77 32.89
N ILE A 189 -6.09 -5.80 32.65
CA ILE A 189 -6.47 -4.78 33.64
C ILE A 189 -7.46 -5.34 34.66
N SER A 190 -8.35 -6.24 34.28
CA SER A 190 -9.38 -6.82 35.13
C SER A 190 -8.93 -8.01 35.97
N GLU A 191 -7.78 -8.62 35.66
CA GLU A 191 -7.12 -9.58 36.54
C GLU A 191 -6.09 -8.83 37.41
N PRO A 192 -6.42 -8.48 38.67
CA PRO A 192 -5.40 -7.96 39.57
C PRO A 192 -4.36 -9.07 39.74
N THR A 193 -3.12 -8.72 39.43
CA THR A 193 -1.96 -9.56 39.68
C THR A 193 -2.13 -10.16 41.09
N ARG A 194 -2.42 -11.45 41.20
CA ARG A 194 -2.25 -12.16 42.46
C ARG A 194 -0.76 -12.07 42.76
N LEU A 195 -0.42 -11.06 43.54
CA LEU A 195 0.85 -11.03 44.24
C LEU A 195 0.96 -12.35 44.99
N LEU A 196 1.84 -13.19 44.52
CA LEU A 196 2.27 -14.37 45.28
C LEU A 196 2.78 -13.85 46.62
N SER A 197 1.90 -13.88 47.62
CA SER A 197 2.33 -13.81 49.00
C SER A 197 3.02 -15.13 49.29
N ILE A 198 4.34 -15.08 49.40
CA ILE A 198 5.13 -16.08 50.06
C ILE A 198 5.07 -15.83 51.56
#